data_27ef8aece52494da2d204d2948a6c92d
#
_entry.id   27ef8aece52494da2d204d2948a6c92d
#
_cell.length_a   1.000
_cell.length_b   1.000
_cell.length_c   1.000
_cell.angle_alpha   90.00
_cell.angle_beta   90.00
_cell.angle_gamma   90.00
#
_symmetry.space_group_name_H-M   'P 1'
#
loop_
_entity.id
_entity.type
_entity.pdbx_description
1 polymer ?
#
loop_
_entity_poly.entity_id
_entity_poly.type
_entity_poly.pdbx_seq_one_letter_code
_entity_poly.pdbx_strand_id
1 'polypeptide(L)'
;GKEASQQDFSHTDVEYVDIQSQDVVGSARAGPVFFYMHVPTLQHLDSLLDDPKIRAAFAPYTWETNKSLIEEQRRTPHMILHAVPLEVWQDERYQAWRRDFGPACHHSVVNRDMCADTLTYTSNAISLLRLSRMDPDVFSVPGYRLEPRVRDPSTLPTQINTHIPLQPRGA
;
A
#
# COMPACT_ATOMS: atom_id res chain seq x y z
N GLY A 1 -40.03 49.70 -48.01
CA GLY A 1 -40.02 49.43 -46.58
C GLY A 1 -40.42 48.01 -46.32
N LYS A 2 -39.54 47.20 -45.79
CA LYS A 2 -39.85 45.90 -45.18
C LYS A 2 -39.62 46.07 -43.70
N GLU A 3 -40.71 46.04 -42.93
CA GLU A 3 -40.64 45.98 -41.48
C GLU A 3 -40.03 44.63 -41.06
N ALA A 4 -38.95 44.74 -40.33
CA ALA A 4 -38.35 43.56 -39.64
C ALA A 4 -39.21 43.33 -38.39
N SER A 5 -39.89 42.20 -38.34
CA SER A 5 -40.61 41.76 -37.15
C SER A 5 -39.61 41.51 -36.04
N GLN A 6 -39.70 42.31 -34.98
CA GLN A 6 -39.06 41.98 -33.68
C GLN A 6 -39.65 40.67 -33.18
N GLN A 7 -38.85 39.60 -33.15
CA GLN A 7 -39.18 38.43 -32.36
C GLN A 7 -39.04 38.81 -30.89
N ASP A 8 -40.19 38.89 -30.25
CA ASP A 8 -40.30 39.03 -28.80
C ASP A 8 -39.85 37.71 -28.16
N PHE A 9 -38.63 37.69 -27.60
CA PHE A 9 -38.18 36.63 -26.74
C PHE A 9 -38.89 36.79 -25.41
N SER A 10 -40.15 36.35 -25.36
CA SER A 10 -40.87 36.20 -24.11
C SER A 10 -40.03 35.34 -23.17
N HIS A 11 -39.74 35.87 -21.99
CA HIS A 11 -39.11 35.19 -20.86
C HIS A 11 -39.74 33.81 -20.68
N THR A 12 -39.02 32.78 -21.09
CA THR A 12 -39.25 31.45 -20.54
C THR A 12 -38.93 31.56 -19.06
N ASP A 13 -39.92 31.28 -18.22
CA ASP A 13 -39.71 31.15 -16.78
C ASP A 13 -38.63 30.11 -16.55
N VAL A 14 -37.40 30.58 -16.33
CA VAL A 14 -36.29 29.71 -15.99
C VAL A 14 -36.41 29.44 -14.49
N GLU A 15 -36.89 28.26 -14.17
CA GLU A 15 -36.94 27.78 -12.79
C GLU A 15 -35.51 27.54 -12.31
N TYR A 16 -35.03 28.43 -11.46
CA TYR A 16 -33.73 28.28 -10.83
C TYR A 16 -33.84 27.25 -9.70
N VAL A 17 -33.25 26.08 -9.90
CA VAL A 17 -33.13 25.09 -8.85
C VAL A 17 -31.82 25.39 -8.08
N ASP A 18 -31.95 25.67 -6.80
CA ASP A 18 -30.79 25.88 -5.92
C ASP A 18 -30.14 24.54 -5.66
N ILE A 19 -29.00 24.27 -6.35
CA ILE A 19 -28.26 23.03 -6.24
C ILE A 19 -27.27 23.18 -5.10
N GLN A 20 -27.51 22.45 -4.03
CA GLN A 20 -26.60 22.36 -2.89
C GLN A 20 -25.44 21.38 -3.21
N SER A 21 -24.27 21.59 -2.57
CA SER A 21 -23.12 20.70 -2.79
C SER A 21 -23.43 19.23 -2.47
N GLN A 22 -24.33 18.97 -1.55
CA GLN A 22 -24.80 17.62 -1.20
C GLN A 22 -25.62 16.95 -2.31
N ASP A 23 -26.20 17.69 -3.22
CA ASP A 23 -27.04 17.18 -4.33
C ASP A 23 -26.18 16.66 -5.49
N VAL A 24 -24.94 17.17 -5.60
CA VAL A 24 -23.98 16.83 -6.67
C VAL A 24 -22.81 15.96 -6.17
N VAL A 25 -22.62 15.85 -4.87
CA VAL A 25 -21.60 15.00 -4.28
C VAL A 25 -22.18 13.63 -3.99
N GLY A 26 -21.64 12.59 -4.61
CA GLY A 26 -22.01 11.20 -4.33
C GLY A 26 -21.74 10.81 -2.87
N SER A 27 -22.25 9.66 -2.45
CA SER A 27 -22.00 9.12 -1.12
C SER A 27 -20.51 9.03 -0.81
N ALA A 28 -20.12 9.41 0.41
CA ALA A 28 -18.73 9.33 0.83
C ALA A 28 -18.22 7.88 0.73
N ARG A 29 -17.11 7.67 0.01
CA ARG A 29 -16.44 6.39 -0.09
C ARG A 29 -15.23 6.37 0.84
N ALA A 30 -14.98 5.22 1.47
CA ALA A 30 -13.76 5.04 2.24
C ALA A 30 -12.54 5.09 1.30
N GLY A 31 -11.58 5.93 1.61
CA GLY A 31 -10.31 5.98 0.87
C GLY A 31 -9.46 4.71 1.10
N PRO A 32 -8.47 4.46 0.23
CA PRO A 32 -7.55 3.35 0.41
C PRO A 32 -6.74 3.53 1.72
N VAL A 33 -6.64 2.47 2.50
CA VAL A 33 -5.86 2.43 3.73
C VAL A 33 -4.55 1.69 3.48
N PHE A 34 -3.45 2.29 3.88
CA PHE A 34 -2.11 1.72 3.82
C PHE A 34 -1.46 1.76 5.20
N PHE A 35 -0.84 0.65 5.59
CA PHE A 35 -0.05 0.60 6.83
C PHE A 35 1.42 0.37 6.54
N TYR A 36 2.27 1.07 7.28
CA TYR A 36 3.68 0.80 7.41
C TYR A 36 3.94 0.30 8.83
N MET A 37 4.38 -0.95 8.94
CA MET A 37 4.62 -1.61 10.22
C MET A 37 6.13 -1.80 10.43
N HIS A 38 6.67 -1.15 11.45
CA HIS A 38 8.06 -1.32 11.86
C HIS A 38 8.10 -1.96 13.25
N VAL A 39 8.44 -3.24 13.30
CA VAL A 39 8.54 -4.03 14.53
C VAL A 39 9.93 -4.67 14.57
N PRO A 40 10.92 -3.98 15.15
CA PRO A 40 12.32 -4.38 15.05
C PRO A 40 12.72 -5.56 15.93
N THR A 41 11.97 -5.88 16.97
CA THR A 41 12.27 -6.99 17.88
C THR A 41 10.99 -7.65 18.41
N LEU A 42 11.12 -8.84 19.00
CA LEU A 42 10.01 -9.53 19.67
C LEU A 42 9.41 -8.73 20.84
N GLN A 43 10.22 -7.95 21.54
CA GLN A 43 9.71 -7.08 22.60
C GLN A 43 8.75 -5.99 22.05
N HIS A 44 9.04 -5.45 20.87
CA HIS A 44 8.12 -4.52 20.19
C HIS A 44 6.87 -5.25 19.70
N LEU A 45 6.99 -6.52 19.33
CA LEU A 45 5.84 -7.35 19.01
C LEU A 45 4.93 -7.54 20.22
N ASP A 46 5.48 -7.80 21.39
CA ASP A 46 4.70 -7.89 22.64
C ASP A 46 3.94 -6.58 22.89
N SER A 47 4.61 -5.44 22.72
CA SER A 47 3.96 -4.14 22.84
C SER A 47 2.84 -3.91 21.82
N LEU A 48 3.03 -4.36 20.58
CA LEU A 48 2.02 -4.26 19.52
C LEU A 48 0.76 -5.08 19.86
N LEU A 49 0.95 -6.27 20.42
CA LEU A 49 -0.15 -7.21 20.67
C LEU A 49 -0.84 -6.99 22.02
N ASP A 50 -0.12 -6.55 23.04
CA ASP A 50 -0.61 -6.49 24.41
C ASP A 50 -1.13 -5.08 24.79
N ASP A 51 -0.68 -4.02 24.12
CA ASP A 51 -1.15 -2.67 24.42
C ASP A 51 -2.60 -2.46 23.96
N PRO A 52 -3.55 -2.24 24.90
CA PRO A 52 -4.95 -2.06 24.58
C PRO A 52 -5.22 -0.82 23.71
N LYS A 53 -4.37 0.21 23.79
CA LYS A 53 -4.50 1.42 22.97
C LYS A 53 -4.16 1.12 21.52
N ILE A 54 -3.10 0.35 21.29
CA ILE A 54 -2.68 -0.07 19.95
C ILE A 54 -3.75 -0.98 19.34
N ARG A 55 -4.23 -1.96 20.09
CA ARG A 55 -5.32 -2.85 19.66
C ARG A 55 -6.58 -2.08 19.28
N ALA A 56 -6.98 -1.11 20.11
CA ALA A 56 -8.14 -0.26 19.83
C ALA A 56 -7.95 0.59 18.57
N ALA A 57 -6.72 1.05 18.29
CA ALA A 57 -6.41 1.82 17.09
C ALA A 57 -6.53 0.99 15.80
N PHE A 58 -6.21 -0.31 15.84
CA PHE A 58 -6.32 -1.20 14.69
C PHE A 58 -7.71 -1.83 14.53
N ALA A 59 -8.51 -1.91 15.58
CA ALA A 59 -9.83 -2.54 15.56
C ALA A 59 -10.76 -2.06 14.42
N PRO A 60 -10.82 -0.78 14.05
CA PRO A 60 -11.66 -0.30 12.94
C PRO A 60 -11.26 -0.86 11.56
N TYR A 61 -10.04 -1.39 11.44
CA TYR A 61 -9.46 -1.83 10.17
C TYR A 61 -9.42 -3.36 10.01
N THR A 62 -9.85 -4.10 11.03
CA THR A 62 -9.88 -5.57 10.97
C THR A 62 -10.98 -6.07 10.06
N TRP A 63 -10.79 -7.28 9.52
CA TRP A 63 -11.79 -7.94 8.69
C TRP A 63 -13.09 -8.18 9.45
N GLU A 64 -13.01 -8.60 10.71
CA GLU A 64 -14.20 -8.87 11.55
C GLU A 64 -15.11 -7.64 11.66
N THR A 65 -14.54 -6.47 11.84
CA THR A 65 -15.30 -5.21 11.90
C THR A 65 -15.89 -4.80 10.56
N ASN A 66 -15.25 -5.16 9.46
CA ASN A 66 -15.59 -4.66 8.12
C ASN A 66 -16.36 -5.66 7.25
N LYS A 67 -16.39 -6.96 7.59
CA LYS A 67 -16.95 -8.02 6.73
C LYS A 67 -18.44 -7.84 6.40
N SER A 68 -19.21 -7.22 7.30
CA SER A 68 -20.64 -6.94 7.12
C SER A 68 -20.92 -5.65 6.32
N LEU A 69 -19.92 -4.82 6.09
CA LEU A 69 -20.06 -3.58 5.35
C LEU A 69 -19.98 -3.82 3.85
N ILE A 70 -20.67 -2.97 3.09
CA ILE A 70 -20.49 -2.92 1.62
C ILE A 70 -19.05 -2.49 1.30
N GLU A 71 -18.55 -2.91 0.15
CA GLU A 71 -17.14 -2.74 -0.22
C GLU A 71 -16.68 -1.28 -0.15
N GLU A 72 -17.52 -0.35 -0.59
CA GLU A 72 -17.24 1.09 -0.58
C GLU A 72 -17.09 1.70 0.82
N GLN A 73 -17.62 1.04 1.84
CA GLN A 73 -17.55 1.49 3.25
C GLN A 73 -16.47 0.77 4.05
N ARG A 74 -15.87 -0.29 3.48
CA ARG A 74 -14.83 -1.07 4.17
C ARG A 74 -13.57 -0.25 4.33
N ARG A 75 -13.02 -0.31 5.54
CA ARG A 75 -11.74 0.33 5.91
C ARG A 75 -10.61 -0.68 6.07
N THR A 76 -10.76 -1.90 5.59
CA THR A 76 -9.66 -2.87 5.62
C THR A 76 -8.47 -2.34 4.82
N PRO A 77 -7.23 -2.53 5.31
CA PRO A 77 -6.06 -2.08 4.59
C PRO A 77 -6.00 -2.69 3.20
N HIS A 78 -5.67 -1.86 2.23
CA HIS A 78 -5.36 -2.32 0.89
C HIS A 78 -4.02 -3.05 0.88
N MET A 79 -3.06 -2.49 1.61
CA MET A 79 -1.72 -3.04 1.72
C MET A 79 -1.11 -2.73 3.09
N ILE A 80 -0.31 -3.66 3.58
CA ILE A 80 0.57 -3.47 4.75
C ILE A 80 2.00 -3.76 4.32
N LEU A 81 2.87 -2.76 4.49
CA LEU A 81 4.31 -2.90 4.31
C LEU A 81 4.96 -3.21 5.65
N HIS A 82 5.61 -4.35 5.75
CA HIS A 82 6.23 -4.85 6.98
C HIS A 82 7.74 -4.66 6.94
N ALA A 83 8.26 -3.73 7.73
CA ALA A 83 9.70 -3.57 7.99
C ALA A 83 10.04 -4.32 9.28
N VAL A 84 10.15 -5.63 9.19
CA VAL A 84 10.33 -6.53 10.33
C VAL A 84 11.46 -7.53 10.06
N PRO A 85 12.26 -7.92 11.05
CA PRO A 85 13.24 -8.99 10.90
C PRO A 85 12.55 -10.36 10.72
N LEU A 86 13.31 -11.33 10.21
CA LEU A 86 12.78 -12.66 9.91
C LEU A 86 12.18 -13.35 11.14
N GLU A 87 12.78 -13.20 12.30
CA GLU A 87 12.31 -13.78 13.57
C GLU A 87 10.91 -13.28 13.96
N VAL A 88 10.65 -11.97 13.80
CA VAL A 88 9.33 -11.38 14.06
C VAL A 88 8.33 -11.83 13.00
N TRP A 89 8.77 -11.85 11.74
CA TRP A 89 7.92 -12.31 10.64
C TRP A 89 7.43 -13.75 10.84
N GLN A 90 8.30 -14.64 11.31
CA GLN A 90 8.00 -16.06 11.54
C GLN A 90 7.27 -16.35 12.86
N ASP A 91 7.15 -15.37 13.76
CA ASP A 91 6.41 -15.53 15.02
C ASP A 91 4.93 -15.77 14.72
N GLU A 92 4.37 -16.85 15.30
CA GLU A 92 2.98 -17.28 15.08
C GLU A 92 1.96 -16.20 15.50
N ARG A 93 2.26 -15.43 16.53
CA ARG A 93 1.41 -14.33 17.02
C ARG A 93 1.34 -13.19 16.01
N TYR A 94 2.49 -12.87 15.38
CA TYR A 94 2.54 -11.87 14.31
C TYR A 94 1.79 -12.35 13.07
N GLN A 95 1.94 -13.63 12.73
CA GLN A 95 1.20 -14.25 11.63
C GLN A 95 -0.31 -14.29 11.88
N ALA A 96 -0.74 -14.50 13.14
CA ALA A 96 -2.14 -14.44 13.52
C ALA A 96 -2.67 -13.00 13.39
N TRP A 97 -1.97 -12.03 13.96
CA TRP A 97 -2.33 -10.61 13.87
C TRP A 97 -2.45 -10.12 12.42
N ARG A 98 -1.54 -10.52 11.54
CA ARG A 98 -1.59 -10.19 10.13
C ARG A 98 -2.87 -10.68 9.44
N ARG A 99 -3.35 -11.85 9.79
CA ARG A 99 -4.58 -12.45 9.23
C ARG A 99 -5.85 -11.70 9.62
N ASP A 100 -5.81 -10.92 10.70
CA ASP A 100 -6.96 -10.14 11.16
C ASP A 100 -7.41 -9.07 10.15
N PHE A 101 -6.57 -8.67 9.21
CA PHE A 101 -6.90 -7.68 8.18
C PHE A 101 -7.61 -8.27 6.96
N GLY A 102 -7.76 -9.58 6.90
CA GLY A 102 -8.55 -10.30 5.90
C GLY A 102 -7.80 -10.68 4.62
N PRO A 103 -8.45 -11.49 3.78
CA PRO A 103 -7.78 -12.11 2.63
C PRO A 103 -7.48 -11.16 1.48
N ALA A 104 -8.13 -10.00 1.45
CA ALA A 104 -7.94 -9.01 0.39
C ALA A 104 -6.83 -7.99 0.71
N CYS A 105 -6.25 -8.04 1.92
CA CYS A 105 -5.12 -7.22 2.29
C CYS A 105 -3.83 -7.77 1.68
N HIS A 106 -3.12 -6.94 0.95
CA HIS A 106 -1.81 -7.31 0.41
C HIS A 106 -0.73 -7.09 1.47
N HIS A 107 0.15 -8.08 1.63
CA HIS A 107 1.29 -8.00 2.54
C HIS A 107 2.57 -7.96 1.74
N SER A 108 3.44 -7.01 2.04
CA SER A 108 4.80 -6.91 1.48
C SER A 108 5.80 -6.79 2.62
N VAL A 109 6.90 -7.52 2.54
CA VAL A 109 7.91 -7.54 3.60
C VAL A 109 9.21 -6.96 3.09
N VAL A 110 9.80 -6.07 3.90
CA VAL A 110 11.10 -5.46 3.63
C VAL A 110 12.06 -5.89 4.72
N ASN A 111 12.85 -6.92 4.44
CA ASN A 111 13.98 -7.31 5.27
C ASN A 111 15.07 -7.98 4.42
N ARG A 112 16.24 -8.16 5.03
CA ARG A 112 17.41 -8.67 4.33
C ARG A 112 17.29 -10.14 3.88
N ASP A 113 16.45 -10.93 4.54
CA ASP A 113 16.33 -12.36 4.24
C ASP A 113 15.25 -12.65 3.21
N MET A 114 14.20 -11.83 3.15
CA MET A 114 13.07 -12.00 2.24
C MET A 114 13.14 -11.12 0.98
N CYS A 115 14.11 -10.21 0.91
CA CYS A 115 14.35 -9.40 -0.28
C CYS A 115 15.65 -9.83 -0.96
N ALA A 116 15.66 -9.83 -2.29
CA ALA A 116 16.88 -9.94 -3.08
C ALA A 116 17.66 -8.63 -3.04
N ASP A 117 18.98 -8.71 -3.15
CA ASP A 117 19.80 -7.53 -3.36
C ASP A 117 19.57 -7.02 -4.79
N THR A 118 19.34 -5.73 -4.93
CA THR A 118 19.08 -5.12 -6.23
C THR A 118 20.29 -4.31 -6.69
N LEU A 119 20.63 -4.50 -7.95
CA LEU A 119 21.63 -3.68 -8.64
C LEU A 119 20.98 -2.37 -9.10
N THR A 120 21.03 -1.33 -8.26
CA THR A 120 20.42 -0.04 -8.56
C THR A 120 21.13 0.68 -9.71
N TYR A 121 22.47 0.50 -9.81
CA TYR A 121 23.33 1.14 -10.83
C TYR A 121 24.14 0.09 -11.58
N THR A 122 23.56 -0.47 -12.62
CA THR A 122 24.19 -1.52 -13.44
C THR A 122 25.50 -1.06 -14.08
N SER A 123 25.62 0.18 -14.52
CA SER A 123 26.85 0.75 -15.09
C SER A 123 27.99 0.77 -14.07
N ASN A 124 27.72 1.16 -12.82
CA ASN A 124 28.72 1.15 -11.75
C ASN A 124 29.14 -0.29 -11.38
N ALA A 125 28.19 -1.21 -11.34
CA ALA A 125 28.47 -2.62 -11.08
C ALA A 125 29.39 -3.22 -12.17
N ILE A 126 29.12 -2.91 -13.44
CA ILE A 126 29.95 -3.36 -14.58
C ILE A 126 31.35 -2.73 -14.48
N SER A 127 31.44 -1.45 -14.16
CA SER A 127 32.74 -0.76 -14.01
C SER A 127 33.55 -1.36 -12.86
N LEU A 128 32.93 -1.59 -11.71
CA LEU A 128 33.56 -2.23 -10.57
C LEU A 128 34.01 -3.66 -10.89
N LEU A 129 33.22 -4.42 -11.63
CA LEU A 129 33.59 -5.77 -12.07
C LEU A 129 34.80 -5.76 -13.04
N ARG A 130 34.93 -4.74 -13.90
CA ARG A 130 36.10 -4.56 -14.76
C ARG A 130 37.35 -4.21 -13.95
N LEU A 131 37.23 -3.30 -12.98
CA LEU A 131 38.32 -2.89 -12.11
C LEU A 131 38.79 -4.05 -11.22
N SER A 132 37.87 -4.87 -10.70
CA SER A 132 38.22 -6.03 -9.88
C SER A 132 39.00 -7.11 -10.63
N ARG A 133 38.89 -7.14 -11.98
CA ARG A 133 39.72 -8.00 -12.81
C ARG A 133 41.16 -7.51 -12.95
N MET A 134 41.38 -6.21 -12.75
CA MET A 134 42.71 -5.61 -12.78
C MET A 134 43.39 -5.74 -11.42
N ASP A 135 42.66 -5.45 -10.36
CA ASP A 135 43.16 -5.57 -8.98
C ASP A 135 42.01 -5.92 -8.03
N PRO A 136 41.84 -7.23 -7.68
CA PRO A 136 40.76 -7.68 -6.82
C PRO A 136 40.94 -7.28 -5.35
N ASP A 137 42.17 -6.97 -4.92
CA ASP A 137 42.44 -6.59 -3.54
C ASP A 137 42.03 -5.14 -3.27
N VAL A 138 42.14 -4.29 -4.28
CA VAL A 138 41.74 -2.88 -4.21
C VAL A 138 40.26 -2.70 -4.58
N PHE A 139 39.78 -3.41 -5.60
CA PHE A 139 38.41 -3.29 -6.12
C PHE A 139 37.61 -4.54 -5.84
N SER A 140 37.20 -4.71 -4.59
CA SER A 140 36.35 -5.85 -4.21
C SER A 140 34.91 -5.67 -4.73
N VAL A 141 34.37 -6.73 -5.35
CA VAL A 141 32.95 -6.76 -5.76
C VAL A 141 32.10 -7.24 -4.60
N PRO A 142 31.11 -6.46 -4.14
CA PRO A 142 30.18 -6.94 -3.12
C PRO A 142 29.43 -8.19 -3.57
N GLY A 143 29.27 -9.13 -2.67
CA GLY A 143 28.44 -10.32 -2.93
C GLY A 143 26.96 -9.92 -2.98
N TYR A 144 26.36 -9.95 -4.17
CA TYR A 144 24.94 -9.71 -4.36
C TYR A 144 24.17 -11.03 -4.33
N ARG A 145 23.05 -11.03 -3.62
CA ARG A 145 22.10 -12.13 -3.62
C ARG A 145 20.96 -11.78 -4.57
N LEU A 146 20.88 -12.46 -5.69
CA LEU A 146 19.85 -12.24 -6.70
C LEU A 146 18.50 -12.87 -6.34
N GLU A 147 18.48 -13.71 -5.30
CA GLU A 147 17.27 -14.34 -4.78
C GLU A 147 17.16 -14.15 -3.26
N PRO A 148 15.95 -14.02 -2.71
CA PRO A 148 15.74 -13.99 -1.28
C PRO A 148 16.13 -15.33 -0.65
N ARG A 149 16.62 -15.31 0.59
CA ARG A 149 16.91 -16.54 1.36
C ARG A 149 15.65 -17.29 1.74
N VAL A 150 14.61 -16.52 2.06
CA VAL A 150 13.31 -17.05 2.47
C VAL A 150 12.24 -16.47 1.56
N ARG A 151 11.38 -17.32 1.04
CA ARG A 151 10.20 -16.91 0.25
C ARG A 151 8.94 -17.27 1.04
N ASP A 152 8.03 -16.33 1.13
CA ASP A 152 6.68 -16.56 1.67
C ASP A 152 5.66 -16.31 0.54
N PRO A 153 4.97 -17.34 0.06
CA PRO A 153 4.01 -17.21 -1.04
C PRO A 153 2.80 -16.36 -0.67
N SER A 154 2.57 -16.08 0.60
CA SER A 154 1.49 -15.22 1.08
C SER A 154 1.81 -13.72 1.00
N THR A 155 3.02 -13.36 0.56
CA THR A 155 3.46 -11.97 0.43
C THR A 155 3.66 -11.57 -1.02
N LEU A 156 3.44 -10.29 -1.30
CA LEU A 156 3.87 -9.71 -2.56
C LEU A 156 5.41 -9.61 -2.58
N PRO A 157 6.05 -9.99 -3.67
CA PRO A 157 7.49 -9.85 -3.79
C PRO A 157 7.86 -8.36 -3.74
N THR A 158 8.76 -8.01 -2.81
CA THR A 158 9.26 -6.65 -2.68
C THR A 158 10.50 -6.48 -3.55
N GLN A 159 10.37 -5.67 -4.58
CA GLN A 159 11.46 -5.29 -5.50
C GLN A 159 11.56 -3.77 -5.59
N ILE A 160 12.72 -3.26 -6.02
CA ILE A 160 12.85 -1.82 -6.31
C ILE A 160 11.85 -1.44 -7.41
N ASN A 161 11.19 -0.30 -7.22
CA ASN A 161 10.18 0.23 -8.13
C ASN A 161 8.94 -0.67 -8.31
N THR A 162 8.59 -1.45 -7.30
CA THR A 162 7.29 -2.14 -7.29
C THR A 162 6.17 -1.10 -7.19
N HIS A 163 5.31 -1.06 -8.19
CA HIS A 163 4.13 -0.21 -8.21
C HIS A 163 2.91 -1.03 -7.77
N ILE A 164 2.25 -0.56 -6.73
CA ILE A 164 1.01 -1.16 -6.24
C ILE A 164 -0.10 -0.13 -6.41
N PRO A 165 -1.08 -0.38 -7.29
CA PRO A 165 -2.18 0.54 -7.47
C PRO A 165 -3.05 0.57 -6.21
N LEU A 166 -3.22 1.76 -5.63
CA LEU A 166 -4.10 2.00 -4.49
C LEU A 166 -5.52 2.42 -4.91
N GLN A 167 -5.85 2.27 -6.19
CA GLN A 167 -7.18 2.62 -6.69
C GLN A 167 -8.24 1.72 -6.07
N PRO A 168 -9.48 2.26 -5.89
CA PRO A 168 -10.56 1.48 -5.32
C PRO A 168 -10.76 0.19 -6.10
N ARG A 169 -10.98 -0.88 -5.37
CA ARG A 169 -11.32 -2.19 -5.92
C ARG A 169 -12.59 -2.05 -6.75
N GLY A 170 -12.54 -2.38 -8.02
CA GLY A 170 -13.71 -2.40 -8.89
C GLY A 170 -13.91 -1.10 -9.70
N ALA A 171 -12.95 -0.77 -10.55
CA ALA A 171 -13.19 0.02 -11.76
C ALA A 171 -13.16 -0.89 -12.97
#